data_8f015e6d655c5bb684418b318d864495
#
_entry.id   8f015e6d655c5bb684418b318d864495
#
_cell.length_a   1.000
_cell.length_b   1.000
_cell.length_c   1.000
_cell.angle_alpha   90.00
_cell.angle_beta   90.00
_cell.angle_gamma   90.00
#
_symmetry.space_group_name_H-M   'P 1'
#
loop_
_entity.id
_entity.type
_entity.pdbx_description
1 polymer ?
#
loop_
_entity_poly.entity_id
_entity_poly.type
_entity_poly.pdbx_seq_one_letter_code
_entity_poly.pdbx_strand_id
1 'polypeptide(L)' 'MPFVRIQLKEGRTTEQKEKMAEEIIEIVHKYGSATRESVRVIYEEMAPENFYSGANKK' A
#
# COMPACT_ATOMS: atom_id res chain seq x y z
N MET A 1 0.78 6.74 15.92
CA MET A 1 1.05 5.52 15.21
C MET A 1 0.30 5.50 13.88
N PRO A 2 0.93 5.98 12.79
CA PRO A 2 0.20 6.07 11.53
C PRO A 2 0.05 4.74 10.83
N PHE A 3 -1.11 4.56 10.20
CA PHE A 3 -1.38 3.38 9.41
C PHE A 3 -1.65 3.81 7.98
N VAL A 4 -1.00 3.15 7.03
CA VAL A 4 -1.25 3.40 5.61
C VAL A 4 -1.83 2.14 5.03
N ARG A 5 -3.05 2.21 4.53
CA ARG A 5 -3.69 1.04 3.94
C ARG A 5 -3.79 1.22 2.46
N ILE A 6 -3.33 0.25 1.72
CA ILE A 6 -3.32 0.32 0.27
C ILE A 6 -4.10 -0.84 -0.28
N GLN A 7 -5.12 -0.55 -1.05
CA GLN A 7 -5.90 -1.58 -1.72
C GLN A 7 -5.40 -1.71 -3.13
N LEU A 8 -5.07 -2.90 -3.54
CA LEU A 8 -4.56 -3.11 -4.89
C LEU A 8 -4.89 -4.52 -5.35
N LYS A 9 -4.85 -4.72 -6.67
CA LYS A 9 -5.08 -6.04 -7.20
C LYS A 9 -3.88 -6.91 -6.93
N GLU A 10 -4.09 -8.17 -6.74
CA GLU A 10 -3.00 -9.09 -6.51
C GLU A 10 -2.17 -9.23 -7.77
N GLY A 11 -0.98 -9.71 -7.64
CA GLY A 11 -0.08 -9.90 -8.75
C GLY A 11 1.31 -9.34 -8.55
N ARG A 12 1.49 -8.48 -7.57
CA ARG A 12 2.81 -7.93 -7.31
C ARG A 12 3.61 -8.88 -6.46
N THR A 13 4.91 -8.91 -6.69
CA THR A 13 5.77 -9.81 -5.94
C THR A 13 5.99 -9.29 -4.53
N THR A 14 6.44 -10.17 -3.67
CA THR A 14 6.77 -9.78 -2.31
C THR A 14 7.82 -8.69 -2.30
N GLU A 15 8.80 -8.82 -3.19
CA GLU A 15 9.87 -7.84 -3.26
C GLU A 15 9.35 -6.46 -3.65
N GLN A 16 8.42 -6.41 -4.59
CA GLN A 16 7.83 -5.14 -4.98
C GLN A 16 7.08 -4.52 -3.82
N LYS A 17 6.35 -5.31 -3.09
CA LYS A 17 5.58 -4.82 -1.96
C LYS A 17 6.49 -4.32 -0.84
N GLU A 18 7.60 -5.01 -0.64
CA GLU A 18 8.55 -4.57 0.39
C GLU A 18 9.17 -3.24 0.04
N LYS A 19 9.55 -3.07 -1.23
CA LYS A 19 10.16 -1.82 -1.62
C LYS A 19 9.19 -0.65 -1.54
N MET A 20 7.96 -0.89 -1.95
CA MET A 20 6.93 0.14 -1.82
C MET A 20 6.72 0.52 -0.37
N ALA A 21 6.66 -0.46 0.51
CA ALA A 21 6.45 -0.19 1.92
C ALA A 21 7.60 0.62 2.51
N GLU A 22 8.83 0.28 2.12
CA GLU A 22 9.99 1.01 2.63
C GLU A 22 9.93 2.48 2.26
N GLU A 23 9.56 2.77 1.02
CA GLU A 23 9.50 4.16 0.59
C GLU A 23 8.34 4.90 1.21
N ILE A 24 7.22 4.23 1.40
CA ILE A 24 6.08 4.84 2.06
C ILE A 24 6.43 5.19 3.50
N ILE A 25 7.11 4.26 4.18
CA ILE A 25 7.51 4.52 5.56
C ILE A 25 8.44 5.73 5.63
N GLU A 26 9.36 5.85 4.66
CA GLU A 26 10.26 7.01 4.66
C GLU A 26 9.51 8.32 4.48
N ILE A 27 8.53 8.33 3.61
CA ILE A 27 7.77 9.54 3.36
C ILE A 27 6.95 9.93 4.58
N VAL A 28 6.31 8.97 5.22
CA VAL A 28 5.51 9.26 6.40
C VAL A 28 6.41 9.72 7.54
N HIS A 29 7.57 9.10 7.67
CA HIS A 29 8.53 9.52 8.69
C HIS A 29 8.99 10.95 8.43
N LYS A 30 9.33 11.24 7.18
CA LYS A 30 9.88 12.54 6.85
C LYS A 30 8.88 13.68 6.99
N TYR A 31 7.70 13.51 6.53
CA TYR A 31 6.72 14.57 6.54
C TYR A 31 5.64 14.46 7.60
N GLY A 32 5.46 13.31 8.16
CA GLY A 32 4.41 13.07 9.15
C GLY A 32 4.85 13.11 10.59
N SER A 33 6.11 13.40 10.83
CA SER A 33 6.65 13.47 12.18
C SER A 33 6.49 12.18 12.99
N ALA A 34 6.59 11.05 12.31
CA ALA A 34 6.48 9.76 12.99
C ALA A 34 7.80 9.03 12.93
N THR A 35 8.07 8.18 13.91
CA THR A 35 9.27 7.37 13.84
C THR A 35 9.02 6.25 12.86
N ARG A 36 10.07 5.73 12.25
CA ARG A 36 9.91 4.66 11.28
C ARG A 36 9.24 3.44 11.90
N GLU A 37 9.59 3.12 13.12
CA GLU A 37 9.03 1.95 13.77
C GLU A 37 7.55 2.07 14.05
N SER A 38 7.01 3.28 14.09
CA SER A 38 5.61 3.44 14.40
C SER A 38 4.73 3.42 13.16
N VAL A 39 5.32 3.50 11.96
CA VAL A 39 4.52 3.52 10.74
C VAL A 39 4.15 2.09 10.36
N ARG A 40 2.88 1.88 10.02
CA ARG A 40 2.40 0.56 9.60
C ARG A 40 1.85 0.67 8.19
N VAL A 41 2.30 -0.21 7.32
CA VAL A 41 1.80 -0.25 5.94
C VAL A 41 1.08 -1.57 5.77
N ILE A 42 -0.17 -1.50 5.37
CA ILE A 42 -1.02 -2.68 5.22
C ILE A 42 -1.53 -2.77 3.80
N TYR A 43 -1.35 -3.92 3.17
CA TYR A 43 -1.87 -4.11 1.84
C TYR A 43 -3.12 -4.95 1.92
N GLU A 44 -4.14 -4.54 1.17
CA GLU A 44 -5.36 -5.32 1.05
C GLU A 44 -5.44 -5.72 -0.41
N GLU A 45 -5.06 -6.91 -0.72
CA GLU A 45 -5.03 -7.37 -2.10
C GLU A 45 -6.36 -7.93 -2.53
N MET A 46 -6.72 -7.70 -3.78
CA MET A 46 -7.99 -8.14 -4.32
C MET A 46 -7.77 -9.00 -5.53
N ALA A 47 -8.58 -10.01 -5.68
CA ALA A 47 -8.62 -10.77 -6.91
C ALA A 47 -9.19 -9.86 -7.99
N PRO A 48 -8.80 -10.06 -9.25
CA PRO A 48 -9.28 -9.17 -10.31
C PRO A 48 -10.79 -9.11 -10.42
N GLU A 49 -11.48 -10.20 -10.13
CA GLU A 49 -12.93 -10.21 -10.24
C GLU A 49 -13.60 -9.42 -9.11
N ASN A 50 -12.84 -8.93 -8.15
CA ASN A 50 -13.41 -8.16 -7.07
C ASN A 50 -13.23 -6.66 -7.26
N PHE A 51 -12.67 -6.25 -8.40
CA PHE A 51 -12.47 -4.84 -8.68
C PHE A 51 -13.15 -4.45 -9.96
N TYR A 52 -14.03 -3.49 -9.91
CA TYR A 52 -14.71 -2.97 -11.08
C TYR A 52 -14.67 -1.46 -11.05
N SER A 53 -14.35 -0.87 -12.19
CA SER A 53 -14.31 0.57 -12.31
C SER A 53 -15.41 1.01 -13.27
N GLY A 54 -16.09 2.07 -12.97
CA GLY A 54 -17.09 2.60 -13.86
C GLY A 54 -16.52 3.04 -15.20
N ALA A 55 -15.20 3.30 -15.22
CA ALA A 55 -14.54 3.68 -16.45
C ALA A 55 -14.23 2.47 -17.34
N ASN A 56 -14.23 1.27 -16.76
CA ASN A 56 -13.89 0.08 -17.47
C ASN A 56 -15.10 -0.63 -17.81
N LYS A 57 -15.63 -0.54 -18.88
CA LYS A 57 -16.81 -1.21 -19.23
C LYS A 57 -16.68 -2.59 -19.56
N LYS A 58 -16.33 -3.38 -18.87
CA LYS A 58 -16.23 -4.75 -19.29
C LYS A 58 -16.91 -5.60 -18.44
#